data_7f7def9d72c765c2121da58dea925bfd
#
_entry.id   7f7def9d72c765c2121da58dea925bfd
#
_cell.length_a   1.000
_cell.length_b   1.000
_cell.length_c   1.000
_cell.angle_alpha   90.00
_cell.angle_beta   90.00
_cell.angle_gamma   90.00
#
_symmetry.space_group_name_H-M   'P 1'
#
loop_
_entity.id
_entity.type
_entity.pdbx_description
1 polymer ?
#
loop_
_entity_poly.entity_id
_entity_poly.type
_entity_poly.pdbx_seq_one_letter_code
_entity_poly.pdbx_strand_id
1 'polypeptide(L)'
;MATRTKLVYQQHQDLRQHASKLTSLSPVSSLSEPDQALFKNATEQDYALVTDETIFYVQGGGQPSDTGTISSGEPRVIFQVSAARHPAAGGAILHFGRFNPPSALSRQVFTPGCAIEQSIDASRRDLYSRLHTAGHILGLAINALCREGVLPPLKESKASHYPDSAAVERRLMNL
;
A
#
# COMPACT_ATOMS: atom_id res chain seq x y z
N MET A 1 -13.70 -19.22 3.13
CA MET A 1 -13.66 -17.94 2.40
C MET A 1 -12.55 -17.10 3.01
N ALA A 2 -11.62 -16.59 2.21
CA ALA A 2 -10.59 -15.68 2.74
C ALA A 2 -11.27 -14.44 3.29
N THR A 3 -11.06 -14.13 4.58
CA THR A 3 -11.67 -13.00 5.25
C THR A 3 -11.07 -11.72 4.66
N ARG A 4 -11.92 -10.80 4.19
CA ARG A 4 -11.48 -9.54 3.61
C ARG A 4 -10.85 -8.65 4.68
N THR A 5 -9.68 -8.07 4.42
CA THR A 5 -9.07 -7.07 5.31
C THR A 5 -9.89 -5.79 5.31
N LYS A 6 -10.22 -5.26 6.49
CA LYS A 6 -10.89 -3.95 6.64
C LYS A 6 -9.87 -2.82 6.44
N LEU A 7 -10.18 -1.90 5.54
CA LEU A 7 -9.31 -0.78 5.17
C LEU A 7 -9.55 0.42 6.10
N VAL A 8 -8.93 0.42 7.28
CA VAL A 8 -9.13 1.45 8.32
C VAL A 8 -8.68 2.83 7.83
N TYR A 9 -7.62 2.91 7.02
CA TYR A 9 -7.13 4.17 6.46
C TYR A 9 -8.15 4.94 5.61
N GLN A 10 -9.19 4.27 5.10
CA GLN A 10 -10.25 4.94 4.33
C GLN A 10 -11.20 5.75 5.21
N GLN A 11 -11.32 5.40 6.49
CA GLN A 11 -12.18 6.07 7.47
C GLN A 11 -11.38 6.96 8.43
N HIS A 12 -10.12 6.59 8.70
CA HIS A 12 -9.24 7.22 9.68
C HIS A 12 -7.86 7.49 9.04
N GLN A 13 -7.78 8.55 8.24
CA GLN A 13 -6.57 8.89 7.48
C GLN A 13 -5.41 9.40 8.34
N ASP A 14 -5.71 9.88 9.54
CA ASP A 14 -4.79 10.42 10.52
C ASP A 14 -4.07 9.36 11.36
N LEU A 15 -4.57 8.13 11.39
CA LEU A 15 -3.94 7.05 12.16
C LEU A 15 -2.56 6.72 11.62
N ARG A 16 -1.58 6.65 12.53
CA ARG A 16 -0.20 6.25 12.25
C ARG A 16 0.18 4.95 12.97
N GLN A 17 -0.63 4.55 13.96
CA GLN A 17 -0.53 3.30 14.71
C GLN A 17 -1.91 2.66 14.87
N HIS A 18 -1.97 1.33 14.86
CA HIS A 18 -3.23 0.60 14.99
C HIS A 18 -2.99 -0.83 15.48
N ALA A 19 -3.75 -1.24 16.49
CA ALA A 19 -3.78 -2.61 16.97
C ALA A 19 -4.77 -3.44 16.14
N SER A 20 -4.34 -4.63 15.70
CA SER A 20 -5.17 -5.54 14.90
C SER A 20 -4.73 -6.99 15.14
N LYS A 21 -5.22 -7.94 14.36
CA LYS A 21 -4.88 -9.35 14.46
C LYS A 21 -4.26 -9.88 13.18
N LEU A 22 -3.26 -10.74 13.34
CA LEU A 22 -2.72 -11.49 12.23
C LEU A 22 -3.73 -12.53 11.73
N THR A 23 -3.97 -12.56 10.42
CA THR A 23 -4.79 -13.59 9.78
C THR A 23 -3.93 -14.71 9.21
N SER A 24 -2.85 -14.36 8.49
CA SER A 24 -1.91 -15.34 7.96
C SER A 24 -0.52 -14.74 7.73
N LEU A 25 0.48 -15.61 7.69
CA LEU A 25 1.86 -15.33 7.32
C LEU A 25 2.34 -16.44 6.39
N SER A 26 2.83 -16.08 5.21
CA SER A 26 3.30 -17.04 4.21
C SER A 26 4.59 -16.52 3.54
N PRO A 27 5.55 -17.40 3.21
CA PRO A 27 6.66 -17.02 2.32
C PRO A 27 6.09 -16.51 0.98
N VAL A 28 6.70 -15.50 0.38
CA VAL A 28 6.26 -14.98 -0.93
C VAL A 28 6.28 -16.08 -1.98
N SER A 29 7.27 -16.97 -1.93
CA SER A 29 7.41 -18.12 -2.85
C SER A 29 6.25 -19.13 -2.79
N SER A 30 5.45 -19.15 -1.74
CA SER A 30 4.29 -20.03 -1.59
C SER A 30 2.97 -19.43 -2.06
N LEU A 31 2.95 -18.16 -2.47
CA LEU A 31 1.78 -17.50 -3.01
C LEU A 31 1.47 -17.97 -4.44
N SER A 32 0.29 -17.63 -4.95
CA SER A 32 -0.03 -17.78 -6.37
C SER A 32 0.91 -16.96 -7.26
N GLU A 33 1.20 -17.42 -8.48
CA GLU A 33 2.06 -16.67 -9.41
C GLU A 33 1.61 -15.20 -9.62
N PRO A 34 0.29 -14.90 -9.79
CA PRO A 34 -0.17 -13.52 -9.88
C PRO A 34 0.14 -12.69 -8.65
N ASP A 35 0.07 -13.28 -7.44
CA ASP A 35 0.35 -12.57 -6.19
C ASP A 35 1.85 -12.38 -5.97
N GLN A 36 2.70 -13.35 -6.38
CA GLN A 36 4.15 -13.18 -6.38
C GLN A 36 4.59 -12.03 -7.28
N ALA A 37 3.96 -11.85 -8.45
CA ALA A 37 4.24 -10.77 -9.38
C ALA A 37 3.98 -9.36 -8.81
N LEU A 38 3.18 -9.25 -7.73
CA LEU A 38 2.92 -7.99 -7.03
C LEU A 38 4.13 -7.47 -6.23
N PHE A 39 5.10 -8.35 -5.94
CA PHE A 39 6.31 -8.01 -5.18
C PHE A 39 7.55 -8.49 -5.94
N LYS A 40 7.99 -7.67 -6.88
CA LYS A 40 9.15 -7.98 -7.75
C LYS A 40 10.43 -8.10 -6.94
N ASN A 41 11.32 -9.00 -7.39
CA ASN A 41 12.62 -9.28 -6.77
C ASN A 41 12.52 -9.82 -5.33
N ALA A 42 11.44 -10.55 -5.02
CA ALA A 42 11.33 -11.27 -3.75
C ALA A 42 12.46 -12.28 -3.57
N THR A 43 12.93 -12.42 -2.36
CA THR A 43 13.93 -13.39 -1.93
C THR A 43 13.31 -14.43 -1.00
N GLU A 44 14.05 -15.46 -0.61
CA GLU A 44 13.59 -16.47 0.37
C GLU A 44 13.30 -15.88 1.76
N GLN A 45 13.78 -14.66 2.04
CA GLN A 45 13.56 -13.96 3.31
C GLN A 45 12.30 -13.12 3.31
N ASP A 46 11.60 -13.00 2.17
CA ASP A 46 10.43 -12.17 2.04
C ASP A 46 9.15 -12.97 2.29
N TYR A 47 8.24 -12.34 3.03
CA TYR A 47 6.95 -12.89 3.43
C TYR A 47 5.82 -11.96 3.01
N ALA A 48 4.63 -12.53 2.88
CA ALA A 48 3.36 -11.81 2.81
C ALA A 48 2.58 -12.07 4.11
N LEU A 49 2.18 -10.99 4.77
CA LEU A 49 1.42 -10.98 5.99
C LEU A 49 0.02 -10.43 5.71
N VAL A 50 -1.01 -11.08 6.21
CA VAL A 50 -2.41 -10.66 6.11
C VAL A 50 -2.95 -10.37 7.49
N THR A 51 -3.69 -9.27 7.62
CA THR A 51 -4.33 -8.82 8.86
C THR A 51 -5.84 -8.70 8.69
N ASP A 52 -6.61 -8.74 9.77
CA ASP A 52 -8.05 -8.50 9.75
C ASP A 52 -8.39 -7.04 9.42
N GLU A 53 -7.59 -6.09 9.92
CA GLU A 53 -7.69 -4.65 9.65
C GLU A 53 -6.32 -4.10 9.22
N THR A 54 -6.29 -3.02 8.41
CA THR A 54 -5.05 -2.35 8.05
C THR A 54 -5.19 -0.83 7.97
N ILE A 55 -4.16 -0.13 8.51
CA ILE A 55 -3.95 1.31 8.32
C ILE A 55 -2.97 1.61 7.17
N PHE A 56 -2.31 0.59 6.61
CA PHE A 56 -1.42 0.78 5.46
C PHE A 56 -2.23 1.14 4.23
N TYR A 57 -1.95 2.29 3.62
CA TYR A 57 -2.48 2.62 2.30
C TYR A 57 -1.99 1.57 1.28
N VAL A 58 -2.92 0.95 0.61
CA VAL A 58 -2.64 -0.05 -0.42
C VAL A 58 -2.38 0.66 -1.74
N GLN A 59 -1.32 0.29 -2.45
CA GLN A 59 -1.00 0.91 -3.73
C GLN A 59 -2.21 0.94 -4.66
N GLY A 60 -2.54 2.13 -5.14
CA GLY A 60 -3.66 2.35 -6.06
C GLY A 60 -3.80 3.81 -6.45
N GLY A 61 -4.57 4.11 -7.50
CA GLY A 61 -4.79 5.48 -7.94
C GLY A 61 -3.52 6.27 -8.28
N GLY A 62 -2.45 5.60 -8.74
CA GLY A 62 -1.17 6.24 -9.03
C GLY A 62 -0.28 6.50 -7.80
N GLN A 63 -0.77 6.27 -6.58
CA GLN A 63 -0.02 6.46 -5.33
C GLN A 63 0.68 5.17 -4.91
N PRO A 64 1.98 5.21 -4.47
CA PRO A 64 2.64 4.07 -3.86
C PRO A 64 1.97 3.66 -2.54
N SER A 65 2.15 2.39 -2.14
CA SER A 65 1.71 1.95 -0.83
C SER A 65 2.54 2.55 0.29
N ASP A 66 1.98 2.55 1.50
CA ASP A 66 2.76 2.83 2.69
C ASP A 66 3.84 1.78 2.93
N THR A 67 4.81 2.20 3.71
CA THR A 67 5.82 1.37 4.36
C THR A 67 5.73 1.56 5.88
N GLY A 68 6.37 0.68 6.65
CA GLY A 68 6.35 0.77 8.11
C GLY A 68 6.66 -0.55 8.77
N THR A 69 6.10 -0.80 9.94
CA THR A 69 6.34 -2.02 10.72
C THR A 69 5.04 -2.64 11.21
N ILE A 70 5.06 -3.96 11.35
CA ILE A 70 4.07 -4.72 12.10
C ILE A 70 4.84 -5.49 13.16
N SER A 71 4.43 -5.36 14.43
CA SER A 71 5.14 -5.99 15.54
C SER A 71 4.22 -6.82 16.42
N SER A 72 4.76 -7.84 17.08
CA SER A 72 4.04 -8.71 18.02
C SER A 72 4.99 -9.33 19.02
N GLY A 73 4.44 -9.80 20.15
CA GLY A 73 5.07 -10.63 21.15
C GLY A 73 5.94 -9.92 22.17
N GLU A 74 6.37 -10.74 23.14
CA GLU A 74 7.39 -10.41 24.14
C GLU A 74 8.42 -11.56 24.16
N PRO A 75 9.70 -11.33 23.75
CA PRO A 75 10.25 -10.07 23.25
C PRO A 75 9.63 -9.63 21.92
N ARG A 76 9.61 -8.31 21.68
CA ARG A 76 9.00 -7.70 20.48
C ARG A 76 9.70 -8.14 19.20
N VAL A 77 8.98 -8.79 18.32
CA VAL A 77 9.42 -9.18 16.98
C VAL A 77 8.87 -8.18 15.96
N ILE A 78 9.70 -7.72 15.05
CA ILE A 78 9.34 -6.70 14.07
C ILE A 78 9.35 -7.28 12.65
N PHE A 79 8.25 -7.09 11.94
CA PHE A 79 8.12 -7.31 10.51
C PHE A 79 8.15 -5.96 9.79
N GLN A 80 9.18 -5.75 8.94
CA GLN A 80 9.34 -4.53 8.17
C GLN A 80 8.50 -4.62 6.90
N VAL A 81 7.45 -3.81 6.80
CA VAL A 81 6.58 -3.74 5.61
C VAL A 81 7.22 -2.85 4.55
N SER A 82 7.45 -3.40 3.37
CA SER A 82 7.98 -2.71 2.20
C SER A 82 6.91 -2.33 1.18
N ALA A 83 5.79 -3.07 1.14
CA ALA A 83 4.68 -2.80 0.24
C ALA A 83 3.37 -3.41 0.76
N ALA A 84 2.24 -2.76 0.46
CA ALA A 84 0.90 -3.30 0.64
C ALA A 84 0.18 -3.36 -0.71
N ARG A 85 -0.44 -4.51 -1.04
CA ARG A 85 -1.06 -4.78 -2.34
C ARG A 85 -2.42 -5.46 -2.19
N HIS A 86 -3.30 -5.17 -3.13
CA HIS A 86 -4.47 -6.00 -3.36
C HIS A 86 -4.05 -7.30 -4.04
N PRO A 87 -4.46 -8.48 -3.54
CA PRO A 87 -4.23 -9.75 -4.25
C PRO A 87 -4.90 -9.72 -5.63
N ALA A 88 -4.36 -10.49 -6.56
CA ALA A 88 -4.90 -10.59 -7.91
C ALA A 88 -6.37 -11.07 -7.92
N ALA A 89 -6.74 -11.99 -7.03
CA ALA A 89 -8.09 -12.49 -6.86
C ALA A 89 -8.99 -11.60 -5.96
N GLY A 90 -8.48 -10.47 -5.46
CA GLY A 90 -9.17 -9.65 -4.46
C GLY A 90 -9.19 -10.27 -3.06
N GLY A 91 -9.84 -9.60 -2.11
CA GLY A 91 -10.01 -10.10 -0.74
C GLY A 91 -9.07 -9.45 0.27
N ALA A 92 -8.25 -10.25 0.95
CA ALA A 92 -7.36 -9.81 2.01
C ALA A 92 -6.13 -9.06 1.47
N ILE A 93 -5.67 -8.04 2.17
CA ILE A 93 -4.49 -7.26 1.77
C ILE A 93 -3.20 -8.01 2.10
N LEU A 94 -2.28 -8.05 1.13
CA LEU A 94 -0.95 -8.61 1.28
C LEU A 94 0.02 -7.50 1.70
N HIS A 95 0.58 -7.61 2.92
CA HIS A 95 1.68 -6.78 3.40
C HIS A 95 2.98 -7.51 3.16
N PHE A 96 3.72 -7.10 2.14
CA PHE A 96 5.01 -7.70 1.76
C PHE A 96 6.16 -7.10 2.56
N GLY A 97 7.09 -7.94 2.98
CA GLY A 97 8.25 -7.50 3.73
C GLY A 97 9.06 -8.64 4.31
N ARG A 98 9.86 -8.31 5.33
CA ARG A 98 10.74 -9.27 6.01
C ARG A 98 10.85 -8.99 7.50
N PHE A 99 11.25 -9.99 8.27
CA PHE A 99 11.58 -9.81 9.67
C PHE A 99 12.93 -9.12 9.84
N ASN A 100 13.01 -8.20 10.81
CA ASN A 100 14.24 -7.50 11.14
C ASN A 100 14.45 -7.46 12.67
N PRO A 101 15.49 -8.12 13.22
CA PRO A 101 16.40 -9.04 12.50
C PRO A 101 15.71 -10.34 12.04
N PRO A 102 16.25 -11.03 11.03
CA PRO A 102 15.76 -12.37 10.67
C PRO A 102 15.92 -13.32 11.87
N SER A 103 14.84 -13.99 12.24
CA SER A 103 14.86 -14.91 13.39
C SER A 103 13.93 -16.10 13.17
N ALA A 104 14.36 -17.28 13.57
CA ALA A 104 13.52 -18.46 13.59
C ALA A 104 12.32 -18.30 14.55
N LEU A 105 12.46 -17.50 15.61
CA LEU A 105 11.39 -17.16 16.56
C LEU A 105 10.28 -16.32 15.93
N SER A 106 10.56 -15.61 14.84
CA SER A 106 9.58 -14.73 14.18
C SER A 106 8.32 -15.49 13.78
N ARG A 107 8.44 -16.70 13.23
CA ARG A 107 7.32 -17.56 12.86
C ARG A 107 6.57 -18.17 14.06
N GLN A 108 7.20 -18.24 15.21
CA GLN A 108 6.56 -18.73 16.45
C GLN A 108 5.72 -17.65 17.10
N VAL A 109 6.15 -16.39 17.01
CA VAL A 109 5.43 -15.23 17.55
C VAL A 109 4.28 -14.80 16.61
N PHE A 110 4.53 -14.77 15.29
CA PHE A 110 3.53 -14.40 14.29
C PHE A 110 2.67 -15.60 13.89
N THR A 111 1.76 -15.99 14.77
CA THR A 111 0.77 -17.06 14.51
C THR A 111 -0.61 -16.48 14.21
N PRO A 112 -1.41 -17.12 13.35
CA PRO A 112 -2.78 -16.65 13.06
C PRO A 112 -3.58 -16.43 14.36
N GLY A 113 -4.24 -15.27 14.44
CA GLY A 113 -4.99 -14.82 15.62
C GLY A 113 -4.19 -14.04 16.65
N CYS A 114 -2.86 -13.97 16.59
CA CYS A 114 -2.08 -13.16 17.52
C CYS A 114 -2.37 -11.66 17.35
N ALA A 115 -2.29 -10.94 18.47
CA ALA A 115 -2.37 -9.48 18.48
C ALA A 115 -1.10 -8.89 17.87
N ILE A 116 -1.27 -7.90 17.01
CA ILE A 116 -0.19 -7.16 16.35
C ILE A 116 -0.43 -5.67 16.46
N GLU A 117 0.66 -4.91 16.39
CA GLU A 117 0.65 -3.46 16.30
C GLU A 117 1.23 -3.03 14.96
N GLN A 118 0.46 -2.27 14.20
CA GLN A 118 0.85 -1.64 12.94
C GLN A 118 1.37 -0.22 13.21
N SER A 119 2.47 0.16 12.55
CA SER A 119 3.01 1.52 12.57
C SER A 119 3.50 1.89 11.18
N ILE A 120 2.92 2.93 10.57
CA ILE A 120 3.30 3.39 9.24
C ILE A 120 4.37 4.48 9.31
N ASP A 121 5.16 4.63 8.23
CA ASP A 121 6.04 5.76 8.02
C ASP A 121 5.20 7.03 7.74
N ALA A 122 5.02 7.85 8.78
CA ALA A 122 4.19 9.05 8.71
C ALA A 122 4.69 10.04 7.66
N SER A 123 6.01 10.22 7.55
CA SER A 123 6.62 11.17 6.61
C SER A 123 6.35 10.78 5.16
N ARG A 124 6.48 9.48 4.84
CA ARG A 124 6.16 8.97 3.51
C ARG A 124 4.66 9.06 3.21
N ARG A 125 3.79 8.69 4.16
CA ARG A 125 2.35 8.83 4.01
C ARG A 125 1.97 10.27 3.65
N ASP A 126 2.49 11.24 4.39
CA ASP A 126 2.18 12.65 4.20
C ASP A 126 2.70 13.16 2.85
N LEU A 127 3.91 12.77 2.45
CA LEU A 127 4.46 13.09 1.13
C LEU A 127 3.59 12.53 0.00
N TYR A 128 3.24 11.24 0.06
CA TYR A 128 2.46 10.57 -0.98
C TYR A 128 1.04 11.14 -1.09
N SER A 129 0.40 11.44 0.04
CA SER A 129 -0.92 12.07 0.06
C SER A 129 -0.90 13.48 -0.54
N ARG A 130 0.15 14.27 -0.26
CA ARG A 130 0.33 15.62 -0.84
C ARG A 130 0.55 15.56 -2.35
N LEU A 131 1.39 14.65 -2.83
CA LEU A 131 1.62 14.44 -4.27
C LEU A 131 0.33 14.03 -4.99
N HIS A 132 -0.45 13.12 -4.39
CA HIS A 132 -1.74 12.70 -4.94
C HIS A 132 -2.72 13.88 -5.04
N THR A 133 -2.86 14.65 -3.95
CA THR A 133 -3.70 15.86 -3.92
C THR A 133 -3.23 16.90 -4.94
N ALA A 134 -1.92 17.14 -5.05
CA ALA A 134 -1.35 18.07 -6.03
C ALA A 134 -1.68 17.65 -7.47
N GLY A 135 -1.64 16.35 -7.77
CA GLY A 135 -2.05 15.82 -9.08
C GLY A 135 -3.51 16.11 -9.39
N HIS A 136 -4.41 15.94 -8.43
CA HIS A 136 -5.83 16.29 -8.59
C HIS A 136 -6.05 17.79 -8.77
N ILE A 137 -5.37 18.65 -8.00
CA ILE A 137 -5.46 20.11 -8.14
C ILE A 137 -4.97 20.53 -9.53
N LEU A 138 -3.84 20.00 -10.00
CA LEU A 138 -3.34 20.23 -11.35
C LEU A 138 -4.36 19.82 -12.41
N GLY A 139 -4.97 18.64 -12.23
CA GLY A 139 -6.03 18.14 -13.10
C GLY A 139 -7.23 19.09 -13.19
N LEU A 140 -7.69 19.61 -12.06
CA LEU A 140 -8.78 20.58 -12.00
C LEU A 140 -8.40 21.90 -12.67
N ALA A 141 -7.20 22.42 -12.46
CA ALA A 141 -6.71 23.65 -13.11
C ALA A 141 -6.67 23.50 -14.64
N ILE A 142 -6.13 22.41 -15.16
CA ILE A 142 -6.11 22.15 -16.61
C ILE A 142 -7.53 22.05 -17.16
N ASN A 143 -8.45 21.38 -16.47
CA ASN A 143 -9.85 21.30 -16.90
C ASN A 143 -10.53 22.69 -16.95
N ALA A 144 -10.19 23.59 -16.02
CA ALA A 144 -10.70 24.97 -16.06
C ALA A 144 -10.17 25.71 -17.29
N LEU A 145 -8.87 25.66 -17.57
CA LEU A 145 -8.25 26.30 -18.74
C LEU A 145 -8.79 25.76 -20.09
N CYS A 146 -9.09 24.44 -20.13
CA CYS A 146 -9.75 23.86 -21.31
C CYS A 146 -11.17 24.44 -21.50
N ARG A 147 -11.94 24.62 -20.43
CA ARG A 147 -13.31 25.22 -20.51
C ARG A 147 -13.28 26.67 -20.90
N GLU A 148 -12.28 27.42 -20.52
CA GLU A 148 -12.07 28.82 -20.88
C GLU A 148 -11.49 29.00 -22.29
N GLY A 149 -11.17 27.89 -23.00
CA GLY A 149 -10.60 27.95 -24.35
C GLY A 149 -9.12 28.35 -24.39
N VAL A 150 -8.45 28.44 -23.23
CA VAL A 150 -7.01 28.76 -23.14
C VAL A 150 -6.17 27.53 -23.57
N LEU A 151 -6.64 26.32 -23.25
CA LEU A 151 -6.05 25.05 -23.69
C LEU A 151 -7.03 24.30 -24.60
N PRO A 152 -6.52 23.52 -25.55
CA PRO A 152 -7.37 22.63 -26.36
C PRO A 152 -8.07 21.60 -25.46
N PRO A 153 -9.16 20.97 -25.92
CA PRO A 153 -9.83 19.90 -25.17
C PRO A 153 -8.90 18.74 -24.87
N LEU A 154 -8.59 18.52 -23.59
CA LEU A 154 -7.69 17.48 -23.10
C LEU A 154 -8.45 16.50 -22.20
N LYS A 155 -8.23 15.21 -22.41
CA LYS A 155 -8.72 14.12 -21.55
C LYS A 155 -7.57 13.56 -20.72
N GLU A 156 -7.79 13.36 -19.42
CA GLU A 156 -6.83 12.67 -18.55
C GLU A 156 -6.68 11.22 -19.00
N SER A 157 -5.43 10.74 -19.10
CA SER A 157 -5.11 9.37 -19.51
C SER A 157 -4.48 8.58 -18.39
N LYS A 158 -3.54 9.17 -17.67
CA LYS A 158 -2.80 8.51 -16.59
C LYS A 158 -2.31 9.52 -15.56
N ALA A 159 -2.25 9.11 -14.30
CA ALA A 159 -1.57 9.86 -13.24
C ALA A 159 -0.58 8.97 -12.51
N SER A 160 0.56 9.52 -12.11
CA SER A 160 1.57 8.92 -11.25
C SER A 160 1.87 9.90 -10.12
N HIS A 161 1.88 9.41 -8.89
CA HIS A 161 2.12 10.22 -7.69
C HIS A 161 3.34 9.70 -6.91
N TYR A 162 4.27 9.05 -7.60
CA TYR A 162 5.55 8.63 -7.04
C TYR A 162 6.47 9.85 -6.91
N PRO A 163 7.23 10.02 -5.81
CA PRO A 163 8.08 11.19 -5.59
C PRO A 163 9.03 11.52 -6.74
N ASP A 164 9.62 10.50 -7.35
CA ASP A 164 10.63 10.66 -8.40
C ASP A 164 10.03 10.73 -9.82
N SER A 165 8.72 10.53 -9.96
CA SER A 165 8.05 10.45 -11.28
C SER A 165 6.60 10.91 -11.23
N ALA A 166 6.31 11.91 -10.38
CA ALA A 166 4.96 12.47 -10.30
C ALA A 166 4.59 13.17 -11.62
N ALA A 167 3.48 12.75 -12.23
CA ALA A 167 3.02 13.25 -13.51
C ALA A 167 1.52 13.06 -13.68
N VAL A 168 0.88 13.98 -14.42
CA VAL A 168 -0.48 13.84 -14.92
C VAL A 168 -0.43 13.91 -16.44
N GLU A 169 -0.67 12.78 -17.10
CA GLU A 169 -0.68 12.67 -18.55
C GLU A 169 -2.07 12.99 -19.09
N ARG A 170 -2.10 13.76 -20.17
CA ARG A 170 -3.33 14.12 -20.88
C ARG A 170 -3.17 13.95 -22.38
N ARG A 171 -4.26 13.62 -23.06
CA ARG A 171 -4.29 13.45 -24.52
C ARG A 171 -5.29 14.44 -25.12
N LEU A 172 -4.98 14.93 -26.32
CA LEU A 172 -5.92 15.69 -27.12
C LEU A 172 -7.18 14.83 -27.37
N MET A 173 -8.32 15.42 -27.18
CA MET A 173 -9.58 14.82 -27.65
C MET A 173 -9.63 15.01 -29.17
N ASN A 174 -9.71 13.92 -29.93
CA ASN A 174 -10.00 14.02 -31.35
C ASN A 174 -11.42 14.58 -31.49
N LEU A 175 -11.53 15.72 -32.16
CA LEU A 175 -12.79 16.34 -32.57
C LEU A 175 -13.44 15.52 -33.67
#